data_a12c289193587df2c580d6ab3ce3339a
#
_entry.id   a12c289193587df2c580d6ab3ce3339a
#
_cell.length_a   1.000
_cell.length_b   1.000
_cell.length_c   1.000
_cell.angle_alpha   90.00
_cell.angle_beta   90.00
_cell.angle_gamma   90.00
#
_symmetry.space_group_name_H-M   'P 1'
#
loop_
_entity.id
_entity.type
_entity.pdbx_description
1 polymer ?
#
loop_
_entity_poly.entity_id
_entity_poly.type
_entity_poly.pdbx_seq_one_letter_code
_entity_poly.pdbx_strand_id
1 'polypeptide(L)'
;MTASRHYVTTTIPYVNSRPHLGFALELVQADTLARHWRRRGSEVRLVGGTDDNSLKNVLAAEAEGLDVQVLVDRNADAFAALRDPLDLTLDDFIRTSSDPRHRVGVERLWRRCAAAGDL
;
A
#
# COMPACT_ATOMS: atom_id res chain seq x y z
N MET A 1 -0.06 -26.11 -19.87
CA MET A 1 0.37 -25.88 -18.47
C MET A 1 -0.22 -24.55 -18.02
N THR A 2 -1.00 -24.50 -16.97
CA THR A 2 -1.52 -23.25 -16.42
C THR A 2 -0.36 -22.46 -15.82
N ALA A 3 -0.22 -21.18 -16.20
CA ALA A 3 0.79 -20.31 -15.62
C ALA A 3 0.57 -20.22 -14.08
N SER A 4 1.65 -20.27 -13.31
CA SER A 4 1.57 -20.05 -11.88
C SER A 4 1.15 -18.61 -11.58
N ARG A 5 0.37 -18.42 -10.50
CA ARG A 5 -0.09 -17.09 -10.07
C ARG A 5 0.57 -16.70 -8.77
N HIS A 6 1.05 -15.48 -8.71
CA HIS A 6 1.66 -14.90 -7.50
C HIS A 6 0.97 -13.58 -7.16
N TYR A 7 0.69 -13.41 -5.88
CA TYR A 7 0.21 -12.16 -5.33
C TYR A 7 1.26 -11.66 -4.34
N VAL A 8 1.85 -10.51 -4.62
CA VAL A 8 2.92 -9.91 -3.83
C VAL A 8 2.42 -8.61 -3.23
N THR A 9 2.58 -8.46 -1.93
CA THR A 9 2.23 -7.24 -1.22
C THR A 9 3.45 -6.68 -0.50
N THR A 10 3.46 -5.38 -0.30
CA THR A 10 4.39 -4.68 0.62
C THR A 10 3.70 -4.36 1.93
N THR A 11 4.44 -3.94 2.94
CA THR A 11 3.84 -3.22 4.06
C THR A 11 3.21 -1.93 3.57
N ILE A 12 2.18 -1.46 4.27
CA ILE A 12 1.54 -0.17 4.04
C ILE A 12 1.93 0.76 5.20
N PRO A 13 2.84 1.71 4.98
CA PRO A 13 3.33 2.59 6.06
C PRO A 13 2.29 3.63 6.45
N TYR A 14 2.35 4.09 7.70
CA TYR A 14 1.68 5.33 8.10
C TYR A 14 2.29 6.52 7.37
N VAL A 15 1.46 7.48 7.01
CA VAL A 15 1.86 8.68 6.25
C VAL A 15 2.14 9.89 7.15
N ASN A 16 2.58 9.64 8.38
CA ASN A 16 2.94 10.69 9.35
C ASN A 16 4.25 11.42 9.00
N SER A 17 5.01 10.93 8.02
CA SER A 17 6.23 11.54 7.50
C SER A 17 6.43 11.19 6.03
N ARG A 18 7.44 11.78 5.40
CA ARG A 18 7.86 11.39 4.05
C ARG A 18 8.48 9.99 4.05
N PRO A 19 8.47 9.28 2.90
CA PRO A 19 9.10 7.98 2.78
C PRO A 19 10.61 8.07 3.09
N HIS A 20 11.11 7.05 3.78
CA HIS A 20 12.54 6.90 4.06
C HIS A 20 13.15 5.76 3.22
N LEU A 21 14.47 5.69 3.22
CA LEU A 21 15.23 4.73 2.41
C LEU A 21 14.84 3.26 2.68
N GLY A 22 14.50 2.92 3.93
CA GLY A 22 14.06 1.56 4.28
C GLY A 22 12.79 1.15 3.57
N PHE A 23 11.83 2.06 3.42
CA PHE A 23 10.62 1.80 2.65
C PHE A 23 10.91 1.67 1.15
N ALA A 24 11.76 2.55 0.61
CA ALA A 24 12.18 2.46 -0.79
C ALA A 24 12.87 1.11 -1.09
N LEU A 25 13.70 0.63 -0.17
CA LEU A 25 14.34 -0.69 -0.28
C LEU A 25 13.30 -1.82 -0.34
N GLU A 26 12.30 -1.80 0.52
CA GLU A 26 11.23 -2.81 0.52
C GLU A 26 10.48 -2.85 -0.81
N LEU A 27 10.12 -1.68 -1.36
CA LEU A 27 9.47 -1.58 -2.67
C LEU A 27 10.32 -2.18 -3.78
N VAL A 28 11.63 -1.86 -3.82
CA VAL A 28 12.56 -2.41 -4.82
C VAL A 28 12.71 -3.91 -4.68
N GLN A 29 12.77 -4.44 -3.46
CA GLN A 29 12.84 -5.89 -3.22
C GLN A 29 11.58 -6.59 -3.71
N ALA A 30 10.39 -6.06 -3.39
CA ALA A 30 9.12 -6.62 -3.83
C ALA A 30 8.97 -6.56 -5.36
N ASP A 31 9.38 -5.45 -5.98
CA ASP A 31 9.35 -5.28 -7.43
C ASP A 31 10.33 -6.23 -8.14
N THR A 32 11.52 -6.41 -7.58
CA THR A 32 12.51 -7.37 -8.09
C THR A 32 11.93 -8.79 -8.09
N LEU A 33 11.25 -9.19 -7.02
CA LEU A 33 10.59 -10.48 -6.92
C LEU A 33 9.47 -10.62 -7.96
N ALA A 34 8.64 -9.60 -8.11
CA ALA A 34 7.56 -9.58 -9.08
C ALA A 34 8.10 -9.70 -10.53
N ARG A 35 9.13 -8.92 -10.86
CA ARG A 35 9.82 -9.00 -12.17
C ARG A 35 10.43 -10.39 -12.42
N HIS A 36 11.04 -10.99 -11.39
CA HIS A 36 11.58 -12.34 -11.49
C HIS A 36 10.52 -13.35 -11.91
N TRP A 37 9.38 -13.38 -11.22
CA TRP A 37 8.31 -14.31 -11.53
C TRP A 37 7.65 -14.05 -12.90
N ARG A 38 7.44 -12.77 -13.25
CA ARG A 38 6.92 -12.40 -14.59
C ARG A 38 7.82 -12.91 -15.72
N ARG A 39 9.16 -12.77 -15.55
CA ARG A 39 10.14 -13.28 -16.53
C ARG A 39 10.13 -14.80 -16.67
N ARG A 40 9.66 -15.52 -15.66
CA ARG A 40 9.48 -16.97 -15.68
C ARG A 40 8.11 -17.41 -16.23
N GLY A 41 7.34 -16.49 -16.77
CA GLY A 41 6.03 -16.76 -17.37
C GLY A 41 4.88 -16.87 -16.36
N SER A 42 5.07 -16.43 -15.10
CA SER A 42 4.00 -16.39 -14.10
C SER A 42 3.14 -15.14 -14.27
N GLU A 43 1.85 -15.27 -13.95
CA GLU A 43 0.95 -14.15 -13.74
C GLU A 43 1.24 -13.56 -12.33
N VAL A 44 1.63 -12.30 -12.26
CA VAL A 44 1.99 -11.66 -10.98
C VAL A 44 1.21 -10.38 -10.78
N ARG A 45 0.62 -10.22 -9.60
CA ARG A 45 0.05 -8.95 -9.14
C ARG A 45 0.84 -8.44 -7.95
N LEU A 46 1.46 -7.27 -8.12
CA LEU A 46 2.20 -6.54 -7.08
C LEU A 46 1.37 -5.35 -6.59
N VAL A 47 1.06 -5.33 -5.31
CA VAL A 47 0.21 -4.30 -4.69
C VAL A 47 0.94 -3.68 -3.52
N GLY A 48 0.98 -2.35 -3.51
CA GLY A 48 1.44 -1.53 -2.39
C GLY A 48 0.35 -0.57 -1.92
N GLY A 49 0.70 0.30 -0.99
CA GLY A 49 -0.25 1.30 -0.50
C GLY A 49 0.25 2.06 0.71
N THR A 50 -0.65 2.84 1.30
CA THR A 50 -0.43 3.59 2.55
C THR A 50 -1.53 3.33 3.56
N ASP A 51 -1.17 3.32 4.85
CA ASP A 51 -2.12 3.32 5.97
C ASP A 51 -2.40 4.78 6.38
N ASP A 52 -3.50 5.28 5.86
CA ASP A 52 -3.88 6.68 6.05
C ASP A 52 -4.56 6.92 7.41
N ASN A 53 -4.98 5.87 8.13
CA ASN A 53 -5.73 5.98 9.38
C ASN A 53 -4.87 5.62 10.60
N SER A 54 -4.21 6.62 11.20
CA SER A 54 -3.37 6.43 12.38
C SER A 54 -3.38 7.66 13.28
N LEU A 55 -3.33 7.44 14.60
CA LEU A 55 -3.08 8.51 15.56
C LEU A 55 -1.75 9.24 15.29
N LYS A 56 -0.75 8.55 14.74
CA LYS A 56 0.52 9.18 14.35
C LYS A 56 0.34 10.24 13.29
N ASN A 57 -0.60 10.06 12.37
CA ASN A 57 -0.92 11.07 11.34
C ASN A 57 -1.56 12.32 11.98
N VAL A 58 -2.44 12.13 12.97
CA VAL A 58 -3.06 13.24 13.71
C VAL A 58 -1.99 14.05 14.45
N LEU A 59 -1.14 13.40 15.22
CA LEU A 59 -0.08 14.07 15.98
C LEU A 59 0.92 14.81 15.07
N ALA A 60 1.24 14.23 13.91
CA ALA A 60 2.11 14.88 12.92
C ALA A 60 1.44 16.13 12.32
N ALA A 61 0.15 16.07 12.01
CA ALA A 61 -0.61 17.19 11.49
C ALA A 61 -0.71 18.33 12.52
N GLU A 62 -0.98 18.03 13.77
CA GLU A 62 -0.98 18.99 14.89
C GLU A 62 0.38 19.69 15.03
N ALA A 63 1.48 18.92 14.97
CA ALA A 63 2.84 19.46 15.07
C ALA A 63 3.21 20.38 13.92
N GLU A 64 2.63 20.18 12.72
CA GLU A 64 2.83 21.04 11.55
C GLU A 64 1.76 22.15 11.43
N GLY A 65 0.75 22.18 12.30
CA GLY A 65 -0.37 23.14 12.22
C GLY A 65 -1.23 22.94 10.97
N LEU A 66 -1.34 21.71 10.48
CA LEU A 66 -2.09 21.35 9.28
C LEU A 66 -3.37 20.60 9.62
N ASP A 67 -4.33 20.66 8.72
CA ASP A 67 -5.43 19.68 8.71
C ASP A 67 -4.89 18.28 8.45
N VAL A 68 -5.46 17.28 9.15
CA VAL A 68 -5.00 15.88 9.08
C VAL A 68 -5.09 15.35 7.66
N GLN A 69 -6.18 15.65 6.93
CA GLN A 69 -6.36 15.16 5.56
C GLN A 69 -5.31 15.79 4.61
N VAL A 70 -4.99 17.06 4.79
CA VAL A 70 -3.96 17.77 4.00
C VAL A 70 -2.58 17.12 4.20
N LEU A 71 -2.20 16.81 5.44
CA LEU A 71 -0.94 16.13 5.72
C LEU A 71 -0.92 14.73 5.11
N VAL A 72 -1.98 13.96 5.32
CA VAL A 72 -2.11 12.59 4.83
C VAL A 72 -2.04 12.53 3.30
N ASP A 73 -2.77 13.40 2.60
CA ASP A 73 -2.76 13.45 1.13
C ASP A 73 -1.37 13.81 0.60
N ARG A 74 -0.76 14.87 1.13
CA ARG A 74 0.59 15.29 0.74
C ARG A 74 1.62 14.17 0.90
N ASN A 75 1.60 13.48 2.04
CA ASN A 75 2.57 12.45 2.32
C ASN A 75 2.28 11.16 1.54
N ALA A 76 1.03 10.74 1.42
CA ALA A 76 0.64 9.58 0.60
C ALA A 76 1.06 9.75 -0.87
N ASP A 77 0.90 10.96 -1.43
CA ASP A 77 1.37 11.29 -2.77
C ASP A 77 2.90 11.15 -2.89
N ALA A 78 3.66 11.53 -1.84
CA ALA A 78 5.12 11.34 -1.83
C ALA A 78 5.52 9.85 -1.81
N PHE A 79 4.75 8.97 -1.16
CA PHE A 79 4.95 7.52 -1.23
C PHE A 79 4.62 6.97 -2.62
N ALA A 80 3.49 7.38 -3.20
CA ALA A 80 3.09 6.96 -4.54
C ALA A 80 4.09 7.43 -5.62
N ALA A 81 4.66 8.62 -5.44
CA ALA A 81 5.64 9.21 -6.36
C ALA A 81 6.98 8.45 -6.41
N LEU A 82 7.27 7.54 -5.48
CA LEU A 82 8.45 6.66 -5.56
C LEU A 82 8.40 5.71 -6.77
N ARG A 83 7.23 5.51 -7.35
CA ARG A 83 7.04 4.61 -8.50
C ARG A 83 7.95 4.98 -9.66
N ASP A 84 8.00 6.24 -10.04
CA ASP A 84 8.71 6.68 -11.24
C ASP A 84 10.23 6.66 -11.08
N PRO A 85 10.84 7.29 -10.06
CA PRO A 85 12.29 7.31 -9.91
C PRO A 85 12.90 5.93 -9.61
N LEU A 86 12.10 5.00 -9.07
CA LEU A 86 12.54 3.63 -8.79
C LEU A 86 12.10 2.62 -9.86
N ASP A 87 11.43 3.08 -10.92
CA ASP A 87 10.91 2.25 -12.03
C ASP A 87 10.10 1.03 -11.53
N LEU A 88 9.21 1.26 -10.54
CA LEU A 88 8.43 0.18 -9.91
C LEU A 88 7.28 -0.27 -10.81
N THR A 89 7.09 -1.58 -10.90
CA THR A 89 6.02 -2.21 -11.70
C THR A 89 4.78 -2.56 -10.87
N LEU A 90 4.42 -1.69 -9.91
CA LEU A 90 3.20 -1.84 -9.12
C LEU A 90 1.97 -1.89 -10.02
N ASP A 91 1.15 -2.93 -9.83
CA ASP A 91 -0.13 -3.06 -10.51
C ASP A 91 -1.22 -2.23 -9.83
N ASP A 92 -1.07 -1.99 -8.52
CA ASP A 92 -2.01 -1.19 -7.75
C ASP A 92 -1.32 -0.53 -6.54
N PHE A 93 -1.85 0.64 -6.16
CA PHE A 93 -1.43 1.36 -4.96
C PHE A 93 -2.67 1.83 -4.21
N ILE A 94 -2.92 1.26 -3.02
CA ILE A 94 -4.14 1.48 -2.25
C ILE A 94 -3.91 2.48 -1.13
N ARG A 95 -4.79 3.46 -1.03
CA ARG A 95 -4.89 4.38 0.10
C ARG A 95 -6.05 3.95 1.00
N THR A 96 -5.77 3.54 2.23
CA THR A 96 -6.76 2.86 3.08
C THR A 96 -7.96 3.73 3.47
N SER A 97 -7.80 5.05 3.59
CA SER A 97 -8.90 5.96 3.93
C SER A 97 -9.61 6.56 2.72
N SER A 98 -8.91 6.72 1.58
CA SER A 98 -9.42 7.47 0.43
C SER A 98 -9.90 6.58 -0.71
N ASP A 99 -9.35 5.36 -0.86
CA ASP A 99 -9.75 4.46 -1.94
C ASP A 99 -11.06 3.74 -1.58
N PRO A 100 -12.15 3.97 -2.32
CA PRO A 100 -13.44 3.36 -2.03
C PRO A 100 -13.42 1.83 -2.13
N ARG A 101 -12.51 1.25 -2.90
CA ARG A 101 -12.36 -0.21 -3.04
C ARG A 101 -11.90 -0.84 -1.73
N HIS A 102 -11.05 -0.13 -0.95
CA HIS A 102 -10.56 -0.63 0.33
C HIS A 102 -11.70 -0.82 1.31
N ARG A 103 -12.56 0.18 1.50
CA ARG A 103 -13.73 0.09 2.40
C ARG A 103 -14.65 -1.08 2.06
N VAL A 104 -15.00 -1.21 0.78
CA VAL A 104 -15.87 -2.32 0.31
C VAL A 104 -15.19 -3.68 0.57
N GLY A 105 -13.89 -3.77 0.34
CA GLY A 105 -13.08 -4.97 0.59
C GLY A 105 -13.07 -5.36 2.07
N VAL A 106 -12.82 -4.39 2.96
CA VAL A 106 -12.80 -4.58 4.42
C VAL A 106 -14.16 -5.04 4.93
N GLU A 107 -15.24 -4.37 4.54
CA GLU A 107 -16.59 -4.75 4.97
C GLU A 107 -16.97 -6.16 4.50
N ARG A 108 -16.57 -6.53 3.29
CA ARG A 108 -16.81 -7.88 2.75
C ARG A 108 -16.03 -8.94 3.53
N LEU A 109 -14.75 -8.68 3.82
CA LEU A 109 -13.91 -9.58 4.60
C LEU A 109 -14.47 -9.75 6.02
N TRP A 110 -14.79 -8.64 6.68
CA TRP A 110 -15.40 -8.64 8.01
C TRP A 110 -16.64 -9.53 8.09
N ARG A 111 -17.60 -9.35 7.17
CA ARG A 111 -18.82 -10.16 7.13
C ARG A 111 -18.53 -11.65 6.94
N ARG A 112 -17.50 -11.99 6.16
CA ARG A 112 -17.11 -13.40 5.96
C ARG A 112 -16.46 -14.00 7.20
N CYS A 113 -15.61 -13.27 7.89
CA CYS A 113 -15.00 -13.72 9.15
C CYS A 113 -16.09 -13.88 10.23
N ALA A 114 -17.01 -12.93 10.36
CA ALA A 114 -18.13 -13.04 11.28
C ALA A 114 -19.02 -14.26 10.99
N ALA A 115 -19.31 -14.52 9.71
CA ALA A 115 -20.11 -15.70 9.32
C ALA A 115 -19.37 -17.03 9.56
N ALA A 116 -18.03 -17.01 9.59
CA ALA A 116 -17.20 -18.17 9.91
C ALA A 116 -17.03 -18.39 11.42
N GLY A 117 -17.44 -17.45 12.25
CA GLY A 117 -17.26 -17.49 13.71
C GLY A 117 -15.87 -17.06 14.19
N ASP A 118 -15.13 -16.33 13.34
CA ASP A 118 -13.78 -15.84 13.64
C ASP A 118 -13.79 -14.45 14.36
N LEU A 119 -14.99 -13.90 14.59
CA LEU A 119 -15.21 -12.62 15.27
C LEU A 119 -16.25 -12.79 16.39
#